data_9374f31daa4fef0fa2e3bd4ea5c00920
#
_entry.id   9374f31daa4fef0fa2e3bd4ea5c00920
#
_cell.length_a   1.000
_cell.length_b   1.000
_cell.length_c   1.000
_cell.angle_alpha   90.00
_cell.angle_beta   90.00
_cell.angle_gamma   90.00
#
_symmetry.space_group_name_H-M   'P 1'
#
loop_
_entity.id
_entity.type
_entity.pdbx_description
1 polymer ?
#
loop_
_entity_poly.entity_id
_entity_poly.type
_entity_poly.pdbx_seq_one_letter_code
_entity_poly.pdbx_strand_id
1 'polypeptide(L)'
;VKNVTINEQFFQGHWPGTPVMPGVLIVEALAQLSGVLLLRKLENTGRLAALLSIDRVKLRRTVVPGDQLMLEVETLKLKARTGRVHGRATVEGELAAEARMNFMMLDE
;
A
#
# COMPACT_ATOMS: atom_id res chain seq x y z
N VAL A 1 -0.68 -7.33 8.01
CA VAL A 1 -1.65 -6.70 8.92
C VAL A 1 -1.01 -5.50 9.59
N LYS A 2 -1.72 -4.39 9.59
CA LYS A 2 -1.26 -3.17 10.24
C LYS A 2 -2.32 -2.70 11.23
N ASN A 3 -1.92 -2.47 12.49
CA ASN A 3 -2.78 -1.88 13.50
C ASN A 3 -2.65 -0.37 13.46
N VAL A 4 -3.78 0.31 13.50
CA VAL A 4 -3.83 1.77 13.49
C VAL A 4 -4.05 2.25 14.93
N THR A 5 -3.15 3.10 15.44
CA THR A 5 -3.23 3.60 16.80
C THR A 5 -3.33 5.12 16.82
N ILE A 6 -3.88 5.65 17.94
CA ILE A 6 -4.02 7.10 18.08
C ILE A 6 -2.67 7.80 18.29
N ASN A 7 -1.64 7.06 18.69
CA ASN A 7 -0.33 7.64 18.96
C ASN A 7 0.54 7.79 17.70
N GLU A 8 0.05 7.37 16.55
CA GLU A 8 0.78 7.59 15.31
C GLU A 8 0.82 9.07 14.99
N GLN A 9 1.98 9.55 14.55
CA GLN A 9 2.25 10.96 14.40
C GLN A 9 1.25 11.69 13.50
N PHE A 10 0.78 11.07 12.44
CA PHE A 10 -0.14 11.71 11.50
C PHE A 10 -1.52 12.01 12.12
N PHE A 11 -1.90 11.32 13.19
CA PHE A 11 -3.16 11.64 13.87
C PHE A 11 -3.07 12.93 14.66
N GLN A 12 -1.90 13.28 15.15
CA GLN A 12 -1.73 14.48 15.97
C GLN A 12 -1.92 15.77 15.18
N GLY A 13 -1.58 15.76 13.90
CA GLY A 13 -1.70 16.93 13.05
C GLY A 13 -2.89 16.90 12.10
N HIS A 14 -3.70 15.84 12.15
CA HIS A 14 -4.80 15.63 11.20
C HIS A 14 -6.13 15.49 11.96
N TRP A 15 -7.06 16.40 11.69
CA TRP A 15 -8.39 16.37 12.29
C TRP A 15 -8.38 16.25 13.82
N PRO A 16 -7.91 17.27 14.56
CA PRO A 16 -7.94 17.24 16.03
C PRO A 16 -9.35 16.94 16.54
N GLY A 17 -9.46 16.00 17.46
CA GLY A 17 -10.74 15.60 18.01
C GLY A 17 -11.46 14.49 17.23
N THR A 18 -11.08 14.24 15.98
CA THR A 18 -11.65 13.17 15.16
C THR A 18 -10.52 12.51 14.38
N PRO A 19 -9.67 11.72 15.05
CA PRO A 19 -8.52 11.13 14.37
C PRO A 19 -8.94 10.09 13.33
N VAL A 20 -8.45 10.27 12.10
CA VAL A 20 -8.63 9.31 11.02
C VAL A 20 -7.32 9.14 10.28
N MET A 21 -7.08 7.94 9.79
CA MET A 21 -5.90 7.68 8.97
C MET A 21 -6.14 8.22 7.56
N PRO A 22 -5.31 9.16 7.08
CA PRO A 22 -5.46 9.67 5.72
C PRO A 22 -5.33 8.55 4.69
N GLY A 23 -6.20 8.58 3.68
CA GLY A 23 -6.20 7.55 2.63
C GLY A 23 -4.87 7.45 1.90
N VAL A 24 -4.17 8.58 1.74
CA VAL A 24 -2.87 8.58 1.06
C VAL A 24 -1.84 7.74 1.83
N LEU A 25 -1.93 7.67 3.16
CA LEU A 25 -1.03 6.84 3.97
C LEU A 25 -1.35 5.36 3.83
N ILE A 26 -2.61 5.01 3.61
CA ILE A 26 -3.00 3.63 3.33
C ILE A 26 -2.40 3.20 1.99
N VAL A 27 -2.49 4.05 0.98
CA VAL A 27 -1.92 3.78 -0.34
C VAL A 27 -0.40 3.67 -0.26
N GLU A 28 0.24 4.52 0.55
CA GLU A 28 1.68 4.42 0.78
C GLU A 28 2.06 3.06 1.38
N ALA A 29 1.30 2.61 2.38
CA ALA A 29 1.56 1.30 3.00
C ALA A 29 1.41 0.16 1.99
N LEU A 30 0.41 0.23 1.12
CA LEU A 30 0.22 -0.75 0.06
C LEU A 30 1.38 -0.73 -0.94
N ALA A 31 1.88 0.46 -1.27
CA ALA A 31 3.02 0.59 -2.18
C ALA A 31 4.28 0.00 -1.58
N GLN A 32 4.52 0.21 -0.28
CA GLN A 32 5.66 -0.38 0.41
C GLN A 32 5.59 -1.89 0.43
N LEU A 33 4.42 -2.44 0.73
CA LEU A 33 4.21 -3.90 0.74
C LEU A 33 4.40 -4.49 -0.66
N SER A 34 3.92 -3.79 -1.69
CA SER A 34 4.11 -4.20 -3.08
C SER A 34 5.59 -4.22 -3.46
N GLY A 35 6.35 -3.23 -2.98
CA GLY A 35 7.79 -3.18 -3.20
C GLY A 35 8.50 -4.38 -2.58
N VAL A 36 8.11 -4.75 -1.36
CA VAL A 36 8.66 -5.94 -0.69
C VAL A 36 8.35 -7.21 -1.47
N LEU A 37 7.11 -7.34 -1.95
CA LEU A 37 6.71 -8.50 -2.76
C LEU A 37 7.58 -8.63 -4.01
N LEU A 38 7.76 -7.53 -4.73
CA LEU A 38 8.55 -7.55 -5.96
C LEU A 38 10.03 -7.76 -5.69
N LEU A 39 10.54 -7.20 -4.58
CA LEU A 39 11.93 -7.42 -4.18
C LEU A 39 12.21 -8.92 -3.98
N ARG A 40 11.28 -9.62 -3.34
CA ARG A 40 11.39 -11.07 -3.16
C ARG A 40 11.40 -11.82 -4.49
N LYS A 41 10.52 -11.42 -5.42
CA LYS A 41 10.46 -12.05 -6.73
C LYS A 41 11.71 -11.79 -7.57
N LEU A 42 12.42 -10.69 -7.29
CA LEU A 42 13.64 -10.31 -8.02
C LEU A 42 14.91 -10.76 -7.30
N GLU A 43 14.80 -11.48 -6.20
CA GLU A 43 15.95 -12.00 -5.46
C GLU A 43 16.89 -12.76 -6.38
N ASN A 44 18.20 -12.48 -6.25
CA ASN A 44 19.25 -13.13 -7.05
C ASN A 44 19.21 -12.83 -8.55
N THR A 45 18.43 -11.86 -8.97
CA THR A 45 18.40 -11.47 -10.39
C THR A 45 19.30 -10.27 -10.67
N GLY A 46 19.77 -9.55 -9.63
CA GLY A 46 20.52 -8.30 -9.79
C GLY A 46 19.63 -7.14 -10.21
N ARG A 47 18.33 -7.26 -10.05
CA ARG A 47 17.37 -6.25 -10.49
C ARG A 47 16.66 -5.61 -9.31
N LEU A 48 16.26 -4.36 -9.49
CA LEU A 48 15.52 -3.58 -8.50
C LEU A 48 14.20 -3.14 -9.09
N ALA A 49 13.20 -2.96 -8.22
CA ALA A 49 11.91 -2.42 -8.61
C ALA A 49 11.79 -0.99 -8.12
N ALA A 50 11.42 -0.09 -9.01
CA ALA A 50 11.14 1.31 -8.67
C ALA A 50 9.68 1.61 -8.93
N LEU A 51 9.01 2.28 -8.00
CA LEU A 51 7.61 2.67 -8.17
C LEU A 51 7.53 3.72 -9.27
N LEU A 52 6.76 3.44 -10.31
CA LEU A 52 6.60 4.33 -11.44
C LEU A 52 5.35 5.19 -11.30
N SER A 53 4.23 4.57 -10.94
CA SER A 53 2.97 5.28 -10.80
C SER A 53 1.99 4.49 -9.91
N ILE A 54 1.01 5.22 -9.39
CA ILE A 54 -0.10 4.63 -8.65
C ILE A 54 -1.36 5.13 -9.35
N ASP A 55 -2.22 4.21 -9.74
CA ASP A 55 -3.46 4.58 -10.40
C ASP A 55 -4.64 3.78 -9.83
N ARG A 56 -5.85 4.09 -10.30
CA ARG A 56 -7.09 3.44 -9.89
C ARG A 56 -7.25 3.40 -8.37
N VAL A 57 -6.86 4.51 -7.72
CA VAL A 57 -7.01 4.64 -6.28
C VAL A 57 -8.49 4.81 -5.93
N LYS A 58 -8.98 3.98 -5.01
CA LYS A 58 -10.35 4.07 -4.52
C LYS A 58 -10.30 4.06 -2.99
N LEU A 59 -10.86 5.09 -2.39
CA LEU A 59 -10.96 5.23 -0.94
C LEU A 59 -12.43 5.05 -0.56
N ARG A 60 -12.74 3.98 0.18
CA ARG A 60 -14.12 3.54 0.42
C ARG A 60 -14.64 3.83 1.82
N ARG A 61 -13.76 3.84 2.81
CA ARG A 61 -14.16 4.14 4.18
C ARG A 61 -12.99 4.75 4.94
N THR A 62 -13.32 5.47 6.02
CA THR A 62 -12.29 5.99 6.91
C THR A 62 -11.74 4.89 7.80
N VAL A 63 -10.49 5.05 8.21
CA VAL A 63 -9.82 4.16 9.15
C VAL A 63 -9.47 4.98 10.38
N VAL A 64 -9.84 4.48 11.55
CA VAL A 64 -9.69 5.21 12.81
C VAL A 64 -8.84 4.38 13.79
N PRO A 65 -8.31 5.02 14.86
CA PRO A 65 -7.57 4.28 15.90
C PRO A 65 -8.41 3.12 16.44
N GLY A 66 -7.76 1.98 16.62
CA GLY A 66 -8.43 0.74 17.02
C GLY A 66 -8.75 -0.18 15.87
N ASP A 67 -8.80 0.33 14.65
CA ASP A 67 -9.01 -0.51 13.46
C ASP A 67 -7.74 -1.29 13.16
N GLN A 68 -7.93 -2.54 12.75
CA GLN A 68 -6.84 -3.37 12.26
C GLN A 68 -6.95 -3.45 10.74
N LEU A 69 -5.93 -2.94 10.06
CA LEU A 69 -5.87 -3.00 8.60
C LEU A 69 -5.25 -4.30 8.15
N MET A 70 -5.97 -5.02 7.31
CA MET A 70 -5.42 -6.14 6.57
C MET A 70 -4.96 -5.63 5.22
N LEU A 71 -3.67 -5.73 4.95
CA LEU A 71 -3.09 -5.30 3.68
C LEU A 71 -2.78 -6.51 2.82
N GLU A 72 -3.31 -6.53 1.61
CA GLU A 72 -3.09 -7.62 0.67
C GLU A 72 -2.62 -7.04 -0.66
N VAL A 73 -1.63 -7.67 -1.25
CA VAL A 73 -1.13 -7.29 -2.57
C VAL A 73 -1.02 -8.53 -3.45
N GLU A 74 -1.37 -8.37 -4.72
CA GLU A 74 -1.21 -9.44 -5.69
C GLU A 74 -0.59 -8.91 -6.97
N THR A 75 0.29 -9.70 -7.55
CA THR A 75 0.92 -9.36 -8.82
C THR A 75 -0.08 -9.60 -9.95
N LEU A 76 -0.43 -8.55 -10.69
CA LEU A 76 -1.30 -8.65 -11.85
C LEU A 76 -0.51 -9.01 -13.10
N LYS A 77 0.71 -8.48 -13.21
CA LYS A 77 1.53 -8.66 -14.39
C LYS A 77 2.99 -8.45 -14.02
N LEU A 78 3.86 -9.33 -14.47
CA LEU A 78 5.29 -9.20 -14.25
C LEU A 78 6.00 -9.51 -15.56
N LYS A 79 6.59 -8.48 -16.16
CA LYS A 79 7.37 -8.59 -17.40
C LYS A 79 8.83 -8.29 -17.10
N ALA A 80 9.68 -8.40 -18.12
CA ALA A 80 11.11 -8.17 -17.95
C ALA A 80 11.44 -6.80 -17.38
N ARG A 81 10.68 -5.75 -17.75
CA ARG A 81 10.97 -4.37 -17.36
C ARG A 81 9.87 -3.67 -16.57
N THR A 82 8.70 -4.27 -16.48
CA THR A 82 7.56 -3.66 -15.79
C THR A 82 6.85 -4.67 -14.92
N GLY A 83 6.26 -4.17 -13.83
CA GLY A 83 5.42 -4.97 -12.97
C GLY A 83 4.18 -4.17 -12.58
N ARG A 84 3.07 -4.86 -12.42
CA ARG A 84 1.83 -4.26 -11.97
C ARG A 84 1.29 -5.07 -10.81
N VAL A 85 0.94 -4.36 -9.74
CA VAL A 85 0.46 -4.96 -8.49
C VAL A 85 -0.85 -4.30 -8.10
N HIS A 86 -1.80 -5.09 -7.64
CA HIS A 86 -3.04 -4.58 -7.06
C HIS A 86 -2.98 -4.74 -5.55
N GLY A 87 -3.21 -3.65 -4.82
CA GLY A 87 -3.23 -3.65 -3.36
C GLY A 87 -4.60 -3.33 -2.81
N ARG A 88 -4.96 -3.98 -1.73
CA ARG A 88 -6.23 -3.79 -1.02
C ARG A 88 -5.97 -3.68 0.47
N ALA A 89 -6.67 -2.73 1.10
CA ALA A 89 -6.68 -2.58 2.54
C ALA A 89 -8.11 -2.78 3.04
N THR A 90 -8.30 -3.70 3.99
CA THR A 90 -9.62 -4.00 4.53
C THR A 90 -9.62 -3.84 6.05
N VAL A 91 -10.80 -3.53 6.59
CA VAL A 91 -11.06 -3.53 8.04
C VAL A 91 -12.24 -4.43 8.26
N GLU A 92 -12.05 -5.49 9.05
CA GLU A 92 -13.09 -6.47 9.32
C GLU A 92 -13.76 -7.00 8.05
N GLY A 93 -12.95 -7.26 7.02
CA GLY A 93 -13.42 -7.77 5.75
C GLY A 93 -14.02 -6.72 4.82
N GLU A 94 -14.18 -5.49 5.28
CA GLU A 94 -14.74 -4.40 4.47
C GLU A 94 -13.63 -3.62 3.78
N LEU A 95 -13.76 -3.40 2.49
CA LEU A 95 -12.75 -2.67 1.72
C LEU A 95 -12.67 -1.20 2.16
N ALA A 96 -11.50 -0.80 2.64
CA ALA A 96 -11.24 0.59 3.03
C ALA A 96 -10.57 1.36 1.89
N ALA A 97 -9.63 0.74 1.20
CA ALA A 97 -8.93 1.39 0.09
C ALA A 97 -8.36 0.33 -0.84
N GLU A 98 -8.19 0.69 -2.09
CA GLU A 98 -7.47 -0.13 -3.06
C GLU A 98 -6.74 0.76 -4.05
N ALA A 99 -5.69 0.22 -4.63
CA ALA A 99 -4.88 0.94 -5.61
C ALA A 99 -4.14 -0.04 -6.50
N ARG A 100 -3.81 0.43 -7.69
CA ARG A 100 -2.96 -0.31 -8.62
C ARG A 100 -1.62 0.41 -8.69
N MET A 101 -0.54 -0.32 -8.46
CA MET A 101 0.81 0.21 -8.48
C MET A 101 1.56 -0.35 -9.67
N ASN A 102 2.26 0.53 -10.39
CA ASN A 102 3.07 0.15 -11.54
C ASN A 102 4.54 0.38 -11.20
N PHE A 103 5.36 -0.62 -11.47
CA PHE A 103 6.78 -0.58 -11.16
C PHE A 103 7.60 -0.75 -12.43
N MET A 104 8.80 -0.18 -12.41
CA MET A 104 9.82 -0.41 -13.43
C MET A 104 10.91 -1.28 -12.83
N MET A 105 11.36 -2.28 -13.57
CA MET A 105 12.47 -3.12 -13.16
C MET A 105 13.76 -2.53 -13.71
N LEU A 106 14.69 -2.25 -12.82
CA LEU A 106 15.96 -1.62 -13.17
C LEU A 106 17.10 -2.61 -12.94
N ASP A 107 18.07 -2.61 -13.84
CA ASP A 107 19.30 -3.38 -13.65
C ASP A 107 20.20 -2.62 -12.67
N GLU A 108 20.81 -3.35 -11.80
CA GLU A 108 21.71 -2.80 -10.81
C GLU A 108 23.07 -2.47 -11.42
#